data_5a8b9236bda5ebb2532f9dd8fa55792c
#
_entry.id   5a8b9236bda5ebb2532f9dd8fa55792c
#
_cell.length_a   1.000
_cell.length_b   1.000
_cell.length_c   1.000
_cell.angle_alpha   90.00
_cell.angle_beta   90.00
_cell.angle_gamma   90.00
#
_symmetry.space_group_name_H-M   'P 1'
#
loop_
_entity.id
_entity.type
_entity.pdbx_description
1 polymer ?
#
loop_
_entity_poly.entity_id
_entity_poly.type
_entity_poly.pdbx_seq_one_letter_code
_entity_poly.pdbx_strand_id
1 'polypeptide(L)'
;MAEPMKKTILVVDDEPDVRTFLSAALMQAGFDVVVAADGFEALEMVKQKPPDLISLDLVMPKKSGVKFHRELTRNKQWAKIPILIVTGHARDDLGKADLKELTMSGPGIYLEKPVKPDNYIAAIKKILGIESSDDEAELGDQVELQSELKNLVDDADVETLKRVRDLLRGTHRK
;
A
#
# COMPACT_ATOMS: atom_id res chain seq x y z
N MET A 1 12.21 -21.65 -24.41
CA MET A 1 11.41 -20.51 -23.95
C MET A 1 11.92 -20.08 -22.58
N ALA A 2 12.32 -18.84 -22.45
CA ALA A 2 12.69 -18.32 -21.14
C ALA A 2 11.42 -18.18 -20.28
N GLU A 3 11.45 -18.69 -19.05
CA GLU A 3 10.39 -18.39 -18.09
C GLU A 3 10.29 -16.87 -17.89
N PRO A 4 9.09 -16.29 -17.77
CA PRO A 4 8.97 -14.89 -17.47
C PRO A 4 9.70 -14.60 -16.16
N MET A 5 10.63 -13.64 -16.19
CA MET A 5 11.37 -13.27 -14.99
C MET A 5 10.38 -12.84 -13.91
N LYS A 6 10.42 -13.51 -12.76
CA LYS A 6 9.58 -13.16 -11.62
C LYS A 6 9.92 -11.74 -11.18
N LYS A 7 8.90 -10.96 -10.89
CA LYS A 7 9.06 -9.63 -10.32
C LYS A 7 9.53 -9.74 -8.88
N THR A 8 10.50 -8.92 -8.51
CA THR A 8 11.07 -8.88 -7.16
C THR A 8 10.44 -7.75 -6.36
N ILE A 9 9.90 -8.10 -5.21
CA ILE A 9 9.29 -7.15 -4.26
C ILE A 9 10.18 -7.04 -3.02
N LEU A 10 10.54 -5.82 -2.64
CA LEU A 10 11.22 -5.54 -1.38
C LEU A 10 10.16 -5.16 -0.32
N VAL A 11 10.09 -5.94 0.76
CA VAL A 11 9.21 -5.67 1.90
C VAL A 11 10.01 -5.04 3.03
N VAL A 12 9.67 -3.81 3.40
CA VAL A 12 10.34 -3.04 4.46
C VAL A 12 9.36 -2.80 5.60
N ASP A 13 9.56 -3.48 6.72
CA ASP A 13 8.73 -3.39 7.92
C ASP A 13 9.56 -3.82 9.14
N ASP A 14 9.44 -3.14 10.27
CA ASP A 14 10.19 -3.48 11.48
C ASP A 14 9.61 -4.66 12.27
N GLU A 15 8.34 -4.99 12.02
CA GLU A 15 7.66 -6.11 12.66
C GLU A 15 7.94 -7.44 11.93
N PRO A 16 8.64 -8.42 12.58
CA PRO A 16 8.98 -9.69 11.93
C PRO A 16 7.77 -10.48 11.45
N ASP A 17 6.69 -10.47 12.22
CA ASP A 17 5.46 -11.20 11.89
C ASP A 17 4.78 -10.62 10.66
N VAL A 18 4.76 -9.29 10.52
CA VAL A 18 4.23 -8.60 9.34
C VAL A 18 5.08 -8.92 8.11
N ARG A 19 6.42 -8.86 8.22
CA ARG A 19 7.31 -9.25 7.10
C ARG A 19 7.06 -10.68 6.65
N THR A 20 6.94 -11.61 7.60
CA THR A 20 6.66 -13.04 7.31
C THR A 20 5.32 -13.21 6.62
N PHE A 21 4.28 -12.56 7.13
CA PHE A 21 2.93 -12.62 6.58
C PHE A 21 2.86 -12.07 5.14
N LEU A 22 3.39 -10.86 4.92
CA LEU A 22 3.39 -10.23 3.60
C LEU A 22 4.25 -11.01 2.58
N SER A 23 5.41 -11.50 3.03
CA SER A 23 6.29 -12.32 2.20
C SER A 23 5.63 -13.61 1.75
N ALA A 24 4.94 -14.30 2.66
CA ALA A 24 4.21 -15.53 2.33
C ALA A 24 3.12 -15.28 1.28
N ALA A 25 2.34 -14.21 1.42
CA ALA A 25 1.32 -13.82 0.46
C ALA A 25 1.92 -13.53 -0.93
N LEU A 26 3.04 -12.82 -0.98
CA LEU A 26 3.75 -12.49 -2.21
C LEU A 26 4.33 -13.72 -2.91
N MET A 27 4.99 -14.61 -2.17
CA MET A 27 5.54 -15.86 -2.72
C MET A 27 4.43 -16.76 -3.27
N GLN A 28 3.31 -16.84 -2.57
CA GLN A 28 2.13 -17.59 -3.04
C GLN A 28 1.54 -17.00 -4.33
N ALA A 29 1.62 -15.69 -4.50
CA ALA A 29 1.20 -15.00 -5.72
C ALA A 29 2.23 -15.06 -6.87
N GLY A 30 3.40 -15.70 -6.66
CA GLY A 30 4.41 -15.92 -7.68
C GLY A 30 5.51 -14.86 -7.76
N PHE A 31 5.63 -13.98 -6.79
CA PHE A 31 6.69 -12.97 -6.71
C PHE A 31 7.95 -13.52 -6.03
N ASP A 32 9.11 -12.98 -6.40
CA ASP A 32 10.32 -13.09 -5.60
C ASP A 32 10.32 -12.01 -4.51
N VAL A 33 10.72 -12.36 -3.30
CA VAL A 33 10.64 -11.47 -2.15
C VAL A 33 11.99 -11.29 -1.49
N VAL A 34 12.32 -10.03 -1.20
CA VAL A 34 13.45 -9.63 -0.35
C VAL A 34 12.87 -8.82 0.81
N VAL A 35 13.41 -8.97 2.00
CA VAL A 35 12.91 -8.31 3.20
C VAL A 35 13.97 -7.45 3.86
N ALA A 36 13.55 -6.35 4.44
CA ALA A 36 14.39 -5.47 5.25
C ALA A 36 13.65 -5.07 6.53
N ALA A 37 14.37 -5.03 7.64
CA ALA A 37 13.81 -4.70 8.96
C ALA A 37 13.79 -3.20 9.25
N ASP A 38 14.52 -2.41 8.48
CA ASP A 38 14.58 -0.96 8.60
C ASP A 38 14.98 -0.30 7.27
N GLY A 39 14.96 1.04 7.25
CA GLY A 39 15.27 1.80 6.05
C GLY A 39 16.74 1.74 5.63
N PHE A 40 17.66 1.47 6.54
CA PHE A 40 19.08 1.35 6.22
C PHE A 40 19.37 0.04 5.50
N GLU A 41 18.86 -1.05 6.02
CA GLU A 41 18.95 -2.37 5.39
C GLU A 41 18.28 -2.35 4.00
N ALA A 42 17.10 -1.72 3.90
CA ALA A 42 16.40 -1.55 2.64
C ALA A 42 17.22 -0.79 1.61
N LEU A 43 17.90 0.29 2.02
CA LEU A 43 18.75 1.08 1.13
C LEU A 43 19.94 0.27 0.59
N GLU A 44 20.60 -0.53 1.44
CA GLU A 44 21.68 -1.41 1.01
C GLU A 44 21.21 -2.46 0.01
N MET A 45 20.02 -3.03 0.21
CA MET A 45 19.42 -3.97 -0.74
C MET A 45 19.12 -3.34 -2.10
N VAL A 46 18.56 -2.12 -2.11
CA VAL A 46 18.30 -1.37 -3.35
C VAL A 46 19.59 -1.05 -4.10
N LYS A 47 20.67 -0.70 -3.38
CA LYS A 47 21.99 -0.47 -3.99
C LYS A 47 22.56 -1.72 -4.65
N GLN A 48 22.40 -2.88 -4.03
CA GLN A 48 22.91 -4.14 -4.56
C GLN A 48 22.10 -4.61 -5.76
N LYS A 49 20.79 -4.64 -5.65
CA LYS A 49 19.85 -5.04 -6.71
C LYS A 49 18.53 -4.30 -6.56
N PRO A 50 18.26 -3.30 -7.39
CA PRO A 50 16.98 -2.58 -7.35
C PRO A 50 15.79 -3.54 -7.57
N PRO A 51 14.77 -3.52 -6.68
CA PRO A 51 13.56 -4.31 -6.85
C PRO A 51 12.62 -3.71 -7.90
N ASP A 52 11.62 -4.48 -8.33
CA ASP A 52 10.57 -4.00 -9.22
C ASP A 52 9.52 -3.14 -8.49
N LEU A 53 9.34 -3.37 -7.20
CA LEU A 53 8.43 -2.61 -6.33
C LEU A 53 8.90 -2.69 -4.88
N ILE A 54 8.64 -1.64 -4.12
CA ILE A 54 8.91 -1.59 -2.68
C ILE A 54 7.61 -1.46 -1.91
N SER A 55 7.35 -2.39 -0.99
CA SER A 55 6.31 -2.31 0.03
C SER A 55 6.91 -1.73 1.30
N LEU A 56 6.50 -0.54 1.70
CA LEU A 56 7.17 0.26 2.72
C LEU A 56 6.24 0.62 3.87
N ASP A 57 6.63 0.24 5.09
CA ASP A 57 6.10 0.84 6.32
C ASP A 57 6.81 2.16 6.61
N LEU A 58 6.04 3.23 6.79
CA LEU A 58 6.57 4.56 7.12
C LEU A 58 6.82 4.73 8.62
N VAL A 59 6.00 4.08 9.44
CA VAL A 59 6.04 4.20 10.90
C VAL A 59 6.95 3.13 11.48
N MET A 60 8.24 3.41 11.40
CA MET A 60 9.30 2.57 11.98
C MET A 60 10.15 3.39 12.96
N PRO A 61 10.86 2.73 13.91
CA PRO A 61 11.76 3.42 14.83
C PRO A 61 12.73 4.36 14.11
N LYS A 62 13.06 5.49 14.73
CA LYS A 62 13.98 6.53 14.21
C LYS A 62 13.57 7.13 12.86
N LYS A 63 12.27 7.05 12.51
CA LYS A 63 11.72 7.51 11.22
C LYS A 63 12.46 6.91 10.00
N SER A 64 12.91 5.68 10.11
CA SER A 64 13.74 5.05 9.06
C SER A 64 12.99 4.85 7.74
N GLY A 65 11.67 4.62 7.78
CA GLY A 65 10.82 4.52 6.59
C GLY A 65 10.74 5.82 5.81
N VAL A 66 10.50 6.94 6.50
CA VAL A 66 10.46 8.28 5.88
C VAL A 66 11.81 8.68 5.31
N LYS A 67 12.89 8.42 6.04
CA LYS A 67 14.26 8.68 5.57
C LYS A 67 14.59 7.86 4.32
N PHE A 68 14.26 6.58 4.33
CA PHE A 68 14.44 5.70 3.19
C PHE A 68 13.67 6.19 1.96
N HIS A 69 12.41 6.54 2.11
CA HIS A 69 11.59 7.12 1.03
C HIS A 69 12.25 8.39 0.45
N ARG A 70 12.74 9.26 1.30
CA ARG A 70 13.41 10.51 0.89
C ARG A 70 14.71 10.24 0.12
N GLU A 71 15.51 9.28 0.53
CA GLU A 71 16.73 8.87 -0.18
C GLU A 71 16.39 8.26 -1.56
N LEU A 72 15.37 7.43 -1.65
CA LEU A 72 14.91 6.87 -2.92
C LEU A 72 14.48 7.96 -3.91
N THR A 73 13.67 8.90 -3.47
CA THR A 73 13.11 9.96 -4.34
C THR A 73 14.18 10.96 -4.80
N ARG A 74 15.23 11.14 -4.03
CA ARG A 74 16.37 11.99 -4.42
C ARG A 74 17.30 11.36 -5.46
N ASN A 75 17.35 10.05 -5.52
CA ASN A 75 18.16 9.33 -6.48
C ASN A 75 17.40 9.12 -7.78
N LYS A 76 17.87 9.70 -8.88
CA LYS A 76 17.19 9.63 -10.19
C LYS A 76 16.98 8.21 -10.73
N GLN A 77 17.83 7.27 -10.37
CA GLN A 77 17.72 5.87 -10.79
C GLN A 77 16.67 5.13 -9.98
N TRP A 78 16.58 5.41 -8.67
CA TRP A 78 15.66 4.72 -7.76
C TRP A 78 14.30 5.39 -7.64
N ALA A 79 14.20 6.68 -7.97
CA ALA A 79 12.94 7.42 -7.96
C ALA A 79 11.87 6.84 -8.90
N LYS A 80 12.27 5.99 -9.83
CA LYS A 80 11.37 5.29 -10.76
C LYS A 80 10.78 4.01 -10.17
N ILE A 81 11.33 3.48 -9.07
CA ILE A 81 10.83 2.27 -8.43
C ILE A 81 9.49 2.61 -7.77
N PRO A 82 8.40 1.93 -8.15
CA PRO A 82 7.11 2.17 -7.53
C PRO A 82 7.10 1.74 -6.07
N ILE A 83 6.40 2.49 -5.25
CA ILE A 83 6.30 2.26 -3.79
C ILE A 83 4.84 2.06 -3.42
N LEU A 84 4.56 0.95 -2.72
CA LEU A 84 3.32 0.71 -2.02
C LEU A 84 3.53 1.01 -0.53
N ILE A 85 2.83 2.01 -0.02
CA ILE A 85 2.89 2.35 1.41
C ILE A 85 1.90 1.49 2.17
N VAL A 86 2.39 0.74 3.15
CA VAL A 86 1.61 -0.13 4.05
C VAL A 86 1.92 0.24 5.48
N THR A 87 1.06 1.00 6.13
CA THR A 87 1.34 1.52 7.46
C THR A 87 0.09 1.57 8.34
N GLY A 88 0.28 1.46 9.66
CA GLY A 88 -0.76 1.74 10.64
C GLY A 88 -0.80 3.24 10.93
N HIS A 89 -1.79 3.73 11.63
CA HIS A 89 -1.95 5.07 12.26
C HIS A 89 -1.09 6.23 11.70
N ALA A 90 -0.87 6.26 10.38
CA ALA A 90 0.02 7.22 9.73
C ALA A 90 -0.38 8.69 9.96
N ARG A 91 -1.66 8.93 10.26
CA ARG A 91 -2.17 10.28 10.52
C ARG A 91 -1.76 10.81 11.90
N ASP A 92 -1.53 9.92 12.85
CA ASP A 92 -1.23 10.26 14.23
C ASP A 92 0.29 10.38 14.47
N ASP A 93 1.08 9.53 13.80
CA ASP A 93 2.52 9.40 14.00
C ASP A 93 3.38 10.19 13.00
N LEU A 94 2.84 10.40 11.79
CA LEU A 94 3.44 11.26 10.77
C LEU A 94 2.77 12.63 10.82
N GLY A 95 3.54 13.70 10.97
CA GLY A 95 3.01 15.05 10.83
C GLY A 95 2.31 15.24 9.47
N LYS A 96 1.30 16.12 9.41
CA LYS A 96 0.55 16.42 8.16
C LYS A 96 1.45 16.80 6.98
N ALA A 97 2.61 17.39 7.25
CA ALA A 97 3.58 17.78 6.23
C ALA A 97 4.28 16.58 5.60
N ASP A 98 4.71 15.61 6.42
CA ASP A 98 5.37 14.40 5.95
C ASP A 98 4.43 13.53 5.12
N LEU A 99 3.17 13.38 5.58
CA LEU A 99 2.16 12.63 4.84
C LEU A 99 1.85 13.26 3.48
N LYS A 100 1.76 14.60 3.40
CA LYS A 100 1.51 15.33 2.17
C LYS A 100 2.67 15.18 1.18
N GLU A 101 3.92 15.28 1.64
CA GLU A 101 5.11 15.07 0.81
C GLU A 101 5.14 13.66 0.21
N LEU A 102 4.81 12.64 1.01
CA LEU A 102 4.81 11.25 0.61
C LEU A 102 3.69 10.90 -0.39
N THR A 103 2.53 11.53 -0.25
CA THR A 103 1.39 11.31 -1.17
C THR A 103 1.51 12.08 -2.48
N MET A 104 2.28 13.16 -2.52
CA MET A 104 2.49 13.96 -3.73
C MET A 104 3.68 13.51 -4.59
N SER A 105 4.53 12.63 -4.09
CA SER A 105 5.79 12.24 -4.75
C SER A 105 5.69 11.13 -5.80
N GLY A 106 4.50 10.78 -6.29
CA GLY A 106 4.35 9.80 -7.37
C GLY A 106 3.14 8.89 -7.25
N PRO A 107 2.96 7.92 -8.16
CA PRO A 107 1.84 6.99 -8.17
C PRO A 107 2.01 5.95 -7.06
N GLY A 108 1.82 6.37 -5.82
CA GLY A 108 1.81 5.48 -4.66
C GLY A 108 0.39 5.10 -4.29
N ILE A 109 0.11 3.81 -4.17
CA ILE A 109 -1.07 3.32 -3.48
C ILE A 109 -0.73 3.23 -2.00
N TYR A 110 -1.68 3.61 -1.17
CA TYR A 110 -1.58 3.56 0.28
C TYR A 110 -2.53 2.49 0.82
N LEU A 111 -2.04 1.61 1.68
CA LEU A 111 -2.84 0.63 2.40
C LEU A 111 -2.65 0.81 3.91
N GLU A 112 -3.75 0.79 4.63
CA GLU A 112 -3.74 0.88 6.09
C GLU A 112 -3.76 -0.51 6.72
N LYS A 113 -2.91 -0.75 7.71
CA LYS A 113 -2.89 -1.99 8.50
C LYS A 113 -4.14 -2.07 9.41
N PRO A 114 -4.76 -3.23 9.59
CA PRO A 114 -4.39 -4.56 9.09
C PRO A 114 -4.75 -4.78 7.62
N VAL A 115 -3.82 -5.30 6.84
CA VAL A 115 -3.97 -5.50 5.39
C VAL A 115 -4.47 -6.91 5.11
N LYS A 116 -5.50 -7.03 4.26
CA LYS A 116 -5.93 -8.34 3.73
C LYS A 116 -4.97 -8.77 2.62
N PRO A 117 -4.55 -10.07 2.58
CA PRO A 117 -3.62 -10.56 1.56
C PRO A 117 -4.08 -10.27 0.14
N ASP A 118 -5.35 -10.51 -0.16
CA ASP A 118 -5.91 -10.31 -1.51
C ASP A 118 -5.83 -8.84 -1.94
N ASN A 119 -6.17 -7.90 -1.06
CA ASN A 119 -6.07 -6.47 -1.34
C ASN A 119 -4.62 -6.03 -1.55
N TYR A 120 -3.69 -6.60 -0.77
CA TYR A 120 -2.28 -6.32 -0.87
C TYR A 120 -1.70 -6.79 -2.22
N ILE A 121 -2.00 -8.01 -2.61
CA ILE A 121 -1.56 -8.59 -3.88
C ILE A 121 -2.20 -7.84 -5.06
N ALA A 122 -3.49 -7.53 -4.99
CA ALA A 122 -4.20 -6.77 -6.03
C ALA A 122 -3.58 -5.39 -6.23
N ALA A 123 -3.25 -4.67 -5.16
CA ALA A 123 -2.58 -3.37 -5.23
C ALA A 123 -1.21 -3.46 -5.92
N ILE A 124 -0.42 -4.48 -5.59
CA ILE A 124 0.90 -4.71 -6.21
C ILE A 124 0.77 -5.02 -7.70
N LYS A 125 -0.12 -5.93 -8.07
CA LYS A 125 -0.40 -6.26 -9.47
C LYS A 125 -0.82 -5.03 -10.27
N LYS A 126 -1.71 -4.22 -9.71
CA LYS A 126 -2.16 -2.97 -10.31
C LYS A 126 -1.00 -2.00 -10.55
N ILE A 127 -0.15 -1.76 -9.56
CA ILE A 127 1.01 -0.88 -9.69
C ILE A 127 1.98 -1.39 -10.76
N LEU A 128 2.20 -2.71 -10.83
CA LEU A 128 3.10 -3.34 -11.81
C LEU A 128 2.49 -3.54 -13.19
N GLY A 129 1.20 -3.25 -13.36
CA GLY A 129 0.49 -3.41 -14.64
C GLY A 129 0.38 -4.87 -15.10
N ILE A 130 0.29 -5.83 -14.16
CA ILE A 130 0.18 -7.27 -14.41
C ILE A 130 -1.20 -7.83 -14.05
N GLU A 131 -2.22 -7.00 -14.09
CA GLU A 131 -3.60 -7.41 -13.81
C GLU A 131 -4.12 -8.35 -14.89
N SER A 132 -4.75 -9.45 -14.48
CA SER A 132 -5.63 -10.22 -15.36
C SER A 132 -6.95 -9.49 -15.48
N SER A 133 -7.55 -9.53 -16.66
CA SER A 133 -8.80 -8.84 -17.01
C SER A 133 -10.01 -9.16 -16.11
N ASP A 134 -9.89 -10.16 -15.25
CA ASP A 134 -10.96 -10.60 -14.35
C ASP A 134 -10.93 -9.85 -12.98
N ASP A 135 -9.79 -9.25 -12.61
CA ASP A 135 -9.62 -8.55 -11.33
C ASP A 135 -10.04 -7.05 -11.39
N GLU A 136 -10.16 -6.48 -12.60
CA GLU A 136 -10.50 -5.06 -12.77
C GLU A 136 -11.94 -4.71 -12.38
N ALA A 137 -12.88 -5.66 -12.50
CA ALA A 137 -14.30 -5.40 -12.27
C ALA A 137 -14.65 -5.27 -10.77
N GLU A 138 -14.02 -6.07 -9.89
CA GLU A 138 -14.36 -6.05 -8.45
C GLU A 138 -13.65 -4.96 -7.66
N LEU A 139 -12.41 -4.60 -8.03
CA LEU A 139 -11.65 -3.55 -7.32
C LEU A 139 -12.05 -2.14 -7.75
N GLY A 140 -12.35 -1.94 -9.03
CA GLY A 140 -12.81 -0.66 -9.54
C GLY A 140 -14.09 -0.20 -8.84
N ASP A 141 -15.06 -1.08 -8.74
CA ASP A 141 -16.36 -0.81 -8.11
C ASP A 141 -16.24 -0.54 -6.60
N GLN A 142 -15.34 -1.21 -5.87
CA GLN A 142 -15.18 -1.00 -4.43
C GLN A 142 -14.46 0.30 -4.09
N VAL A 143 -13.44 0.67 -4.85
CA VAL A 143 -12.69 1.92 -4.64
C VAL A 143 -13.52 3.12 -5.05
N GLU A 144 -14.25 3.03 -6.14
CA GLU A 144 -15.15 4.08 -6.62
C GLU A 144 -16.32 4.27 -5.66
N LEU A 145 -16.94 3.18 -5.19
CA LEU A 145 -18.02 3.20 -4.21
C LEU A 145 -17.57 3.79 -2.85
N GLN A 146 -16.39 3.47 -2.39
CA GLN A 146 -15.84 4.03 -1.15
C GLN A 146 -15.50 5.52 -1.30
N SER A 147 -15.01 5.94 -2.45
CA SER A 147 -14.74 7.34 -2.75
C SER A 147 -16.03 8.15 -2.87
N GLU A 148 -17.05 7.61 -3.54
CA GLU A 148 -18.38 8.22 -3.65
C GLU A 148 -19.09 8.31 -2.30
N LEU A 149 -19.04 7.24 -1.50
CA LEU A 149 -19.61 7.23 -0.14
C LEU A 149 -18.92 8.26 0.76
N LYS A 150 -17.61 8.40 0.66
CA LYS A 150 -16.87 9.38 1.44
C LYS A 150 -17.24 10.82 1.04
N ASN A 151 -17.35 11.10 -0.24
CA ASN A 151 -17.76 12.40 -0.75
C ASN A 151 -19.22 12.73 -0.36
N LEU A 152 -20.10 11.74 -0.43
CA LEU A 152 -21.51 11.87 0.01
C LEU A 152 -21.65 12.09 1.51
N VAL A 153 -20.79 11.49 2.32
CA VAL A 153 -20.78 11.65 3.78
C VAL A 153 -20.20 13.02 4.18
N ASP A 154 -19.17 13.49 3.48
CA ASP A 154 -18.54 14.79 3.74
C ASP A 154 -19.45 15.97 3.34
N ASP A 155 -20.32 15.79 2.33
CA ASP A 155 -21.28 16.80 1.87
C ASP A 155 -22.69 16.64 2.48
N ALA A 156 -22.98 15.54 3.17
CA ALA A 156 -24.30 15.25 3.72
C ALA A 156 -24.56 15.98 5.04
N ASP A 157 -25.72 16.61 5.13
CA ASP A 157 -26.20 17.13 6.41
C ASP A 157 -26.53 15.99 7.42
N VAL A 158 -26.60 16.36 8.70
CA VAL A 158 -26.83 15.41 9.82
C VAL A 158 -28.14 14.63 9.65
N GLU A 159 -29.13 15.20 8.98
CA GLU A 159 -30.44 14.56 8.74
C GLU A 159 -30.34 13.45 7.68
N THR A 160 -29.62 13.69 6.61
CA THR A 160 -29.33 12.71 5.56
C THR A 160 -28.53 11.52 6.10
N LEU A 161 -27.51 11.80 6.93
CA LEU A 161 -26.72 10.75 7.60
C LEU A 161 -27.56 9.87 8.53
N LYS A 162 -28.52 10.45 9.25
CA LYS A 162 -29.48 9.68 10.07
C LYS A 162 -30.37 8.78 9.24
N ARG A 163 -30.89 9.25 8.11
CA ARG A 163 -31.71 8.47 7.20
C ARG A 163 -30.95 7.28 6.62
N VAL A 164 -29.72 7.48 6.16
CA VAL A 164 -28.86 6.41 5.64
C VAL A 164 -28.56 5.37 6.72
N ARG A 165 -28.24 5.81 7.94
CA ARG A 165 -28.03 4.90 9.08
C ARG A 165 -29.27 4.07 9.39
N ASP A 166 -30.45 4.65 9.36
CA ASP A 166 -31.70 3.98 9.70
C ASP A 166 -32.13 3.00 8.59
N LEU A 167 -31.83 3.31 7.33
CA LEU A 167 -31.98 2.39 6.20
C LEU A 167 -31.08 1.16 6.32
N LEU A 168 -29.81 1.37 6.67
CA LEU A 168 -28.83 0.28 6.84
C LEU A 168 -29.16 -0.61 8.05
N ARG A 169 -29.78 -0.07 9.10
CA ARG A 169 -30.25 -0.85 10.25
C ARG A 169 -31.55 -1.61 9.97
N GLY A 170 -32.38 -1.13 9.03
CA GLY A 170 -33.65 -1.77 8.64
C GLY A 170 -33.49 -3.03 7.80
N THR A 171 -32.35 -3.23 7.14
CA THR A 171 -32.09 -4.40 6.27
C THR A 171 -31.62 -5.65 7.02
N HIS A 172 -31.40 -5.56 8.35
CA HIS A 172 -30.96 -6.70 9.17
C HIS A 172 -32.09 -7.39 9.96
N ARG A 173 -33.36 -7.10 9.66
CA ARG A 173 -34.52 -7.84 10.21
C ARG A 173 -35.20 -8.67 9.13
N LYS A 174 -34.65 -9.86 8.87
CA LYS A 174 -35.41 -11.07 8.52
C LYS A 174 -34.59 -12.29 8.91
#